data_9b0f98b9cea601d4e5db8681d9df938c
#
_entry.id   9b0f98b9cea601d4e5db8681d9df938c
#
_cell.length_a   1.000
_cell.length_b   1.000
_cell.length_c   1.000
_cell.angle_alpha   90.00
_cell.angle_beta   90.00
_cell.angle_gamma   90.00
#
_symmetry.space_group_name_H-M   'P 1'
#
loop_
_entity.id
_entity.type
_entity.pdbx_description
1 polymer ?
#
loop_
_entity_poly.entity_id
_entity_poly.type
_entity_poly.pdbx_seq_one_letter_code
_entity_poly.pdbx_strand_id
1 'polypeptide(L)'
;PGTGKTTLAKSIAKALNKKFVKISVGGVNDEAEIMGHRRTYIGANPGKIIQGLKKVGVNNPVFLIDEIDKLTKDYHGDPAAALLDILDKEQNQMFVDNYIEEEFDLSNVMFILTANNASEIPAALKDRLEIIELTSYTTIEKKEIVKKYLIPKLFKDIKIRDNNVSISDKAILKIINDYTKESGARELERQISTICRKVICNEIYDTIIKEKDLDKYLGKEKYYHSVNEKNTKSGIVNAVAYTPYGGEVLKVSVAYYKGKGEVLLTGSLGDIMKESINIAMSYIKSNSEKFDIDYKLFQENDFHIHLEDGATPKDGPSAGIAIVTSILSLLKDCVIDSNISMTGEITLRGKILPVGGLKEKLIAASVNNIKKVFIPIENKNDLEDIPKEVKNKVEVTFVRDYLDVYYYLFNSKEK
;
A
#
# COMPACT_ATOMS: atom_id res chain seq x y z
N PRO A 1 -3.23 3.12 -5.07
CA PRO A 1 -3.47 3.62 -6.43
C PRO A 1 -3.07 2.58 -7.49
N GLY A 2 -3.74 2.61 -8.68
CA GLY A 2 -3.37 1.70 -9.76
C GLY A 2 -3.87 0.26 -9.65
N THR A 3 -4.68 -0.08 -8.65
CA THR A 3 -5.24 -1.43 -8.43
C THR A 3 -6.49 -1.73 -9.28
N GLY A 4 -6.79 -0.90 -10.28
CA GLY A 4 -7.86 -1.19 -11.24
C GLY A 4 -9.27 -0.79 -10.79
N LYS A 5 -9.45 0.04 -9.75
CA LYS A 5 -10.77 0.49 -9.23
C LYS A 5 -11.69 0.99 -10.35
N THR A 6 -11.25 1.93 -11.16
CA THR A 6 -12.03 2.46 -12.31
C THR A 6 -12.32 1.39 -13.37
N THR A 7 -11.39 0.46 -13.59
CA THR A 7 -11.57 -0.63 -14.55
C THR A 7 -12.61 -1.62 -14.05
N LEU A 8 -12.62 -1.91 -12.76
CA LEU A 8 -13.63 -2.75 -12.11
C LEU A 8 -15.03 -2.15 -12.28
N ALA A 9 -15.19 -0.86 -11.98
CA ALA A 9 -16.48 -0.16 -12.15
C ALA A 9 -16.99 -0.21 -13.60
N LYS A 10 -16.10 -0.03 -14.59
CA LYS A 10 -16.44 -0.20 -16.01
C LYS A 10 -16.86 -1.63 -16.36
N SER A 11 -16.18 -2.62 -15.77
CA SER A 11 -16.50 -4.04 -15.99
C SER A 11 -17.86 -4.40 -15.41
N ILE A 12 -18.19 -3.86 -14.22
CA ILE A 12 -19.51 -4.00 -13.59
C ILE A 12 -20.60 -3.41 -14.50
N ALA A 13 -20.39 -2.18 -15.01
CA ALA A 13 -21.33 -1.56 -15.93
C ALA A 13 -21.57 -2.42 -17.19
N LYS A 14 -20.50 -2.99 -17.75
CA LYS A 14 -20.58 -3.87 -18.91
C LYS A 14 -21.33 -5.17 -18.57
N ALA A 15 -21.06 -5.77 -17.42
CA ALA A 15 -21.73 -7.02 -16.99
C ALA A 15 -23.23 -6.81 -16.75
N LEU A 16 -23.62 -5.64 -16.22
CA LEU A 16 -25.01 -5.26 -15.99
C LEU A 16 -25.71 -4.71 -17.25
N ASN A 17 -25.00 -4.60 -18.38
CA ASN A 17 -25.46 -3.96 -19.60
C ASN A 17 -25.99 -2.54 -19.38
N LYS A 18 -25.36 -1.79 -18.44
CA LYS A 18 -25.67 -0.39 -18.13
C LYS A 18 -24.65 0.56 -18.74
N LYS A 19 -25.09 1.77 -19.04
CA LYS A 19 -24.18 2.85 -19.44
C LYS A 19 -23.27 3.22 -18.25
N PHE A 20 -22.08 3.74 -18.56
CA PHE A 20 -21.08 4.11 -17.57
C PHE A 20 -20.79 5.61 -17.64
N VAL A 21 -20.82 6.28 -16.51
CA VAL A 21 -20.37 7.67 -16.38
C VAL A 21 -19.38 7.77 -15.23
N LYS A 22 -18.40 8.66 -15.36
CA LYS A 22 -17.39 8.93 -14.34
C LYS A 22 -17.31 10.42 -14.09
N ILE A 23 -17.35 10.80 -12.82
CA ILE A 23 -16.93 12.12 -12.35
C ILE A 23 -15.77 11.97 -11.36
N SER A 24 -14.95 13.02 -11.21
CA SER A 24 -13.96 13.12 -10.14
C SER A 24 -14.38 14.23 -9.20
N VAL A 25 -14.29 13.93 -7.90
CA VAL A 25 -14.54 14.89 -6.82
C VAL A 25 -13.25 15.22 -6.06
N GLY A 26 -12.11 14.72 -6.54
CA GLY A 26 -10.81 15.06 -5.96
C GLY A 26 -10.51 16.54 -6.12
N GLY A 27 -10.31 17.24 -5.00
CA GLY A 27 -10.08 18.69 -4.97
C GLY A 27 -11.35 19.55 -5.06
N VAL A 28 -12.53 18.95 -5.01
CA VAL A 28 -13.80 19.67 -4.86
C VAL A 28 -13.93 20.12 -3.41
N ASN A 29 -14.13 21.40 -3.21
CA ASN A 29 -14.32 22.04 -1.90
C ASN A 29 -15.64 22.83 -1.83
N ASP A 30 -16.34 23.02 -2.96
CA ASP A 30 -17.63 23.68 -3.04
C ASP A 30 -18.75 22.65 -3.31
N GLU A 31 -19.73 22.61 -2.42
CA GLU A 31 -20.93 21.79 -2.55
C GLU A 31 -21.68 22.06 -3.86
N ALA A 32 -21.66 23.32 -4.33
CA ALA A 32 -22.31 23.72 -5.58
C ALA A 32 -21.75 23.03 -6.83
N GLU A 33 -20.51 22.51 -6.80
CA GLU A 33 -20.01 21.68 -7.91
C GLU A 33 -20.76 20.34 -8.03
N ILE A 34 -21.29 19.82 -6.92
CA ILE A 34 -22.05 18.55 -6.89
C ILE A 34 -23.53 18.80 -7.10
N MET A 35 -24.10 19.75 -6.32
CA MET A 35 -25.52 20.06 -6.25
C MET A 35 -25.99 21.12 -7.26
N GLY A 36 -25.06 21.77 -7.99
CA GLY A 36 -25.38 22.86 -8.90
C GLY A 36 -25.37 24.25 -8.23
N HIS A 37 -25.07 25.27 -9.02
CA HIS A 37 -25.10 26.66 -8.60
C HIS A 37 -26.50 27.25 -8.78
N ARG A 38 -26.93 28.10 -7.85
CA ARG A 38 -28.18 28.83 -8.02
C ARG A 38 -28.15 29.70 -9.28
N ARG A 39 -29.22 29.71 -10.06
CA ARG A 39 -29.33 30.44 -11.36
C ARG A 39 -29.05 31.93 -11.27
N THR A 40 -29.14 32.51 -10.10
CA THR A 40 -28.87 33.93 -9.87
C THR A 40 -27.42 34.34 -9.97
N TYR A 41 -26.48 33.37 -9.96
CA TYR A 41 -25.05 33.66 -10.06
C TYR A 41 -24.58 33.66 -11.52
N ILE A 42 -23.70 34.62 -11.85
CA ILE A 42 -23.05 34.65 -13.16
C ILE A 42 -22.17 33.43 -13.31
N GLY A 43 -22.34 32.67 -14.40
CA GLY A 43 -21.60 31.42 -14.62
C GLY A 43 -22.20 30.19 -13.95
N ALA A 44 -23.42 30.29 -13.40
CA ALA A 44 -24.14 29.17 -12.82
C ALA A 44 -24.28 27.99 -13.79
N ASN A 45 -24.07 26.78 -13.30
CA ASN A 45 -24.16 25.53 -14.06
C ASN A 45 -24.81 24.45 -13.19
N PRO A 46 -25.48 23.45 -13.82
CA PRO A 46 -25.91 22.27 -13.11
C PRO A 46 -24.75 21.54 -12.43
N GLY A 47 -25.02 20.83 -11.36
CA GLY A 47 -24.06 20.02 -10.65
C GLY A 47 -23.50 18.84 -11.48
N LYS A 48 -22.36 18.34 -11.03
CA LYS A 48 -21.65 17.22 -11.72
C LYS A 48 -22.52 15.97 -11.89
N ILE A 49 -23.48 15.74 -11.00
CA ILE A 49 -24.41 14.59 -11.09
C ILE A 49 -25.31 14.75 -12.30
N ILE A 50 -26.02 15.86 -12.40
CA ILE A 50 -26.94 16.14 -13.53
C ILE A 50 -26.16 16.25 -14.85
N GLN A 51 -25.00 16.90 -14.85
CA GLN A 51 -24.15 16.95 -16.03
C GLN A 51 -23.75 15.55 -16.50
N GLY A 52 -23.38 14.64 -15.56
CA GLY A 52 -23.04 13.26 -15.84
C GLY A 52 -24.21 12.48 -16.46
N LEU A 53 -25.41 12.62 -15.89
CA LEU A 53 -26.63 11.98 -16.40
C LEU A 53 -27.00 12.50 -17.78
N LYS A 54 -26.95 13.82 -18.00
CA LYS A 54 -27.17 14.44 -19.29
C LYS A 54 -26.22 13.89 -20.35
N LYS A 55 -24.93 13.76 -20.02
CA LYS A 55 -23.90 13.25 -20.92
C LYS A 55 -24.16 11.80 -21.34
N VAL A 56 -24.61 10.96 -20.42
CA VAL A 56 -24.84 9.53 -20.69
C VAL A 56 -26.19 9.24 -21.29
N GLY A 57 -27.18 10.13 -21.10
CA GLY A 57 -28.52 10.10 -21.73
C GLY A 57 -29.44 8.97 -21.24
N VAL A 58 -29.21 8.45 -20.02
CA VAL A 58 -30.07 7.46 -19.34
C VAL A 58 -30.15 7.79 -17.85
N ASN A 59 -31.22 7.34 -17.19
CA ASN A 59 -31.47 7.56 -15.78
C ASN A 59 -31.03 6.40 -14.87
N ASN A 60 -30.46 5.33 -15.44
CA ASN A 60 -30.06 4.13 -14.71
C ASN A 60 -28.60 3.70 -14.96
N PRO A 61 -27.64 4.63 -15.11
CA PRO A 61 -26.25 4.26 -15.38
C PRO A 61 -25.57 3.64 -14.14
N VAL A 62 -24.37 3.08 -14.36
CA VAL A 62 -23.37 2.95 -13.31
C VAL A 62 -22.60 4.26 -13.24
N PHE A 63 -22.67 4.93 -12.09
CA PHE A 63 -22.11 6.25 -11.86
C PHE A 63 -20.90 6.13 -10.94
N LEU A 64 -19.70 6.34 -11.46
CA LEU A 64 -18.46 6.30 -10.70
C LEU A 64 -18.11 7.70 -10.19
N ILE A 65 -18.01 7.83 -8.87
CA ILE A 65 -17.47 9.01 -8.19
C ILE A 65 -16.06 8.67 -7.71
N ASP A 66 -15.06 9.31 -8.33
CA ASP A 66 -13.65 8.99 -8.11
C ASP A 66 -12.99 9.95 -7.11
N GLU A 67 -12.10 9.42 -6.26
CA GLU A 67 -11.29 10.16 -5.29
C GLU A 67 -12.07 10.85 -4.17
N ILE A 68 -13.02 10.13 -3.53
CA ILE A 68 -13.82 10.68 -2.42
C ILE A 68 -12.99 10.93 -1.13
N ASP A 69 -11.84 10.29 -0.99
CA ASP A 69 -10.87 10.52 0.07
C ASP A 69 -10.17 11.89 -0.01
N LYS A 70 -10.33 12.59 -1.14
CA LYS A 70 -9.75 13.93 -1.36
C LYS A 70 -10.77 15.06 -1.28
N LEU A 71 -11.95 14.77 -0.78
CA LEU A 71 -12.93 15.80 -0.46
C LEU A 71 -12.44 16.64 0.73
N THR A 72 -12.47 17.96 0.58
CA THR A 72 -12.10 18.88 1.64
C THR A 72 -13.31 19.72 2.01
N LYS A 73 -13.50 19.93 3.31
CA LYS A 73 -14.50 20.86 3.82
C LYS A 73 -13.89 22.24 3.89
N ASP A 74 -14.55 23.23 3.32
CA ASP A 74 -14.11 24.61 3.31
C ASP A 74 -15.27 25.55 3.73
N TYR A 75 -15.00 26.84 3.82
CA TYR A 75 -15.98 27.90 4.09
C TYR A 75 -17.11 27.97 3.06
N HIS A 76 -16.94 27.39 1.88
CA HIS A 76 -17.90 27.39 0.76
C HIS A 76 -18.89 26.21 0.81
N GLY A 77 -18.75 25.27 1.73
CA GLY A 77 -19.68 24.15 1.88
C GLY A 77 -19.04 22.85 2.31
N ASP A 78 -19.86 21.81 2.35
CA ASP A 78 -19.47 20.45 2.71
C ASP A 78 -19.86 19.49 1.57
N PRO A 79 -18.97 19.25 0.59
CA PRO A 79 -19.27 18.33 -0.51
C PRO A 79 -19.60 16.91 -0.06
N ALA A 80 -19.15 16.49 1.13
CA ALA A 80 -19.51 15.21 1.69
C ALA A 80 -20.98 15.15 2.11
N ALA A 81 -21.55 16.27 2.62
CA ALA A 81 -22.97 16.37 2.93
C ALA A 81 -23.83 16.21 1.65
N ALA A 82 -23.44 16.87 0.55
CA ALA A 82 -24.12 16.71 -0.74
C ALA A 82 -24.13 15.25 -1.22
N LEU A 83 -23.04 14.51 -1.00
CA LEU A 83 -22.99 13.09 -1.35
C LEU A 83 -23.87 12.22 -0.43
N LEU A 84 -24.12 12.63 0.83
CA LEU A 84 -25.02 11.90 1.71
C LEU A 84 -26.45 11.88 1.16
N ASP A 85 -26.96 13.01 0.67
CA ASP A 85 -28.31 13.11 0.10
C ASP A 85 -28.44 12.27 -1.17
N ILE A 86 -27.40 12.24 -2.00
CA ILE A 86 -27.36 11.46 -3.26
C ILE A 86 -27.30 9.96 -2.99
N LEU A 87 -26.62 9.53 -1.92
CA LEU A 87 -26.42 8.12 -1.61
C LEU A 87 -27.50 7.54 -0.71
N ASP A 88 -28.30 8.38 -0.07
CA ASP A 88 -29.42 7.96 0.76
C ASP A 88 -30.59 7.48 -0.12
N LYS A 89 -31.09 6.26 0.11
CA LYS A 89 -32.13 5.65 -0.70
C LYS A 89 -33.51 6.35 -0.57
N GLU A 90 -33.77 7.03 0.53
CA GLU A 90 -35.02 7.73 0.77
C GLU A 90 -34.98 9.13 0.15
N GLN A 91 -33.82 9.79 0.22
CA GLN A 91 -33.66 11.17 -0.26
C GLN A 91 -33.35 11.25 -1.76
N ASN A 92 -32.64 10.28 -2.32
CA ASN A 92 -32.19 10.30 -3.71
C ASN A 92 -33.31 10.18 -4.74
N GLN A 93 -34.52 9.77 -4.35
CA GLN A 93 -35.70 9.75 -5.23
C GLN A 93 -36.22 11.16 -5.54
N MET A 94 -35.94 12.12 -4.66
CA MET A 94 -36.36 13.52 -4.77
C MET A 94 -35.13 14.45 -4.79
N PHE A 95 -34.08 14.03 -5.52
CA PHE A 95 -32.87 14.83 -5.65
C PHE A 95 -33.16 16.12 -6.39
N VAL A 96 -32.77 17.26 -5.82
CA VAL A 96 -32.94 18.58 -6.44
C VAL A 96 -31.58 19.20 -6.69
N ASP A 97 -31.28 19.47 -7.96
CA ASP A 97 -30.12 20.27 -8.38
C ASP A 97 -30.47 21.76 -8.26
N ASN A 98 -29.63 22.55 -7.59
CA ASN A 98 -29.89 23.98 -7.35
C ASN A 98 -30.00 24.84 -8.63
N TYR A 99 -29.47 24.36 -9.77
CA TYR A 99 -29.59 25.03 -11.05
C TYR A 99 -30.87 24.64 -11.77
N ILE A 100 -31.24 23.35 -11.71
CA ILE A 100 -32.43 22.83 -12.39
C ILE A 100 -33.69 23.21 -11.61
N GLU A 101 -33.65 23.15 -10.27
CA GLU A 101 -34.76 23.44 -9.34
C GLU A 101 -36.00 22.52 -9.53
N GLU A 102 -35.77 21.32 -10.09
CA GLU A 102 -36.76 20.28 -10.29
C GLU A 102 -36.28 18.97 -9.67
N GLU A 103 -37.22 18.19 -9.16
CA GLU A 103 -36.94 16.88 -8.58
C GLU A 103 -36.48 15.88 -9.66
N PHE A 104 -35.43 15.14 -9.36
CA PHE A 104 -34.90 14.10 -10.23
C PHE A 104 -34.68 12.80 -9.47
N ASP A 105 -35.29 11.71 -9.94
CA ASP A 105 -35.17 10.39 -9.32
C ASP A 105 -33.83 9.72 -9.66
N LEU A 106 -32.95 9.59 -8.66
CA LEU A 106 -31.66 8.89 -8.75
C LEU A 106 -31.71 7.44 -8.26
N SER A 107 -32.86 6.91 -7.84
CA SER A 107 -33.00 5.56 -7.25
C SER A 107 -32.55 4.42 -8.16
N ASN A 108 -32.59 4.63 -9.47
CA ASN A 108 -32.16 3.66 -10.50
C ASN A 108 -30.66 3.75 -10.84
N VAL A 109 -29.95 4.74 -10.32
CA VAL A 109 -28.52 4.93 -10.52
C VAL A 109 -27.75 4.01 -9.59
N MET A 110 -26.79 3.26 -10.11
CA MET A 110 -25.86 2.50 -9.31
C MET A 110 -24.61 3.34 -9.04
N PHE A 111 -24.46 3.85 -7.84
CA PHE A 111 -23.28 4.59 -7.45
C PHE A 111 -22.15 3.67 -7.03
N ILE A 112 -20.96 3.90 -7.58
CA ILE A 112 -19.70 3.28 -7.16
C ILE A 112 -18.74 4.40 -6.80
N LEU A 113 -18.17 4.34 -5.62
CA LEU A 113 -17.23 5.32 -5.12
C LEU A 113 -15.83 4.71 -5.07
N THR A 114 -14.80 5.52 -5.30
CA THR A 114 -13.42 5.05 -5.13
C THR A 114 -12.64 5.97 -4.20
N ALA A 115 -11.81 5.34 -3.38
CA ALA A 115 -10.86 6.01 -2.50
C ALA A 115 -9.52 5.27 -2.53
N ASN A 116 -8.43 5.95 -2.21
CA ASN A 116 -7.14 5.33 -1.98
C ASN A 116 -6.89 5.06 -0.50
N ASN A 117 -7.47 5.89 0.36
CA ASN A 117 -7.36 5.76 1.81
C ASN A 117 -8.76 5.79 2.45
N ALA A 118 -9.20 4.65 2.97
CA ALA A 118 -10.50 4.55 3.63
C ALA A 118 -10.56 5.35 4.95
N SER A 119 -9.43 5.65 5.61
CA SER A 119 -9.43 6.43 6.85
C SER A 119 -9.80 7.90 6.62
N GLU A 120 -9.55 8.43 5.44
CA GLU A 120 -9.85 9.82 5.07
C GLU A 120 -11.31 10.03 4.63
N ILE A 121 -12.07 8.95 4.41
CA ILE A 121 -13.50 9.07 4.08
C ILE A 121 -14.25 9.51 5.32
N PRO A 122 -15.08 10.58 5.24
CA PRO A 122 -15.91 11.01 6.34
C PRO A 122 -16.78 9.89 6.93
N ALA A 123 -16.85 9.80 8.26
CA ALA A 123 -17.54 8.71 8.96
C ALA A 123 -18.99 8.55 8.51
N ALA A 124 -19.70 9.66 8.35
CA ALA A 124 -21.11 9.68 7.90
C ALA A 124 -21.29 9.03 6.50
N LEU A 125 -20.31 9.17 5.60
CA LEU A 125 -20.35 8.48 4.31
C LEU A 125 -20.04 6.99 4.47
N LYS A 126 -19.10 6.61 5.34
CA LYS A 126 -18.75 5.21 5.56
C LYS A 126 -19.93 4.36 6.01
N ASP A 127 -20.80 4.91 6.86
CA ASP A 127 -21.97 4.21 7.39
C ASP A 127 -23.02 3.88 6.30
N ARG A 128 -22.96 4.55 5.16
CA ARG A 128 -23.85 4.33 3.99
C ARG A 128 -23.21 3.52 2.85
N LEU A 129 -21.95 3.15 3.00
CA LEU A 129 -21.17 2.47 1.95
C LEU A 129 -20.83 1.05 2.34
N GLU A 130 -20.98 0.13 1.41
CA GLU A 130 -20.32 -1.16 1.47
C GLU A 130 -18.88 -1.00 0.97
N ILE A 131 -17.91 -1.23 1.86
CA ILE A 131 -16.48 -1.03 1.55
C ILE A 131 -15.90 -2.36 1.08
N ILE A 132 -15.39 -2.36 -0.16
CA ILE A 132 -14.67 -3.48 -0.75
C ILE A 132 -13.21 -3.08 -0.92
N GLU A 133 -12.33 -3.72 -0.17
CA GLU A 133 -10.90 -3.46 -0.26
C GLU A 133 -10.26 -4.18 -1.46
N LEU A 134 -9.55 -3.41 -2.30
CA LEU A 134 -8.71 -3.96 -3.36
C LEU A 134 -7.26 -3.94 -2.89
N THR A 135 -6.73 -5.12 -2.63
CA THR A 135 -5.35 -5.31 -2.18
C THR A 135 -4.32 -5.10 -3.30
N SER A 136 -3.06 -4.96 -2.91
CA SER A 136 -1.93 -4.87 -3.84
C SER A 136 -1.78 -6.13 -4.69
N TYR A 137 -1.31 -5.96 -5.92
CA TYR A 137 -0.98 -7.09 -6.80
C TYR A 137 0.38 -7.69 -6.45
N THR A 138 0.44 -9.01 -6.45
CA THR A 138 1.70 -9.76 -6.40
C THR A 138 2.48 -9.61 -7.72
N THR A 139 3.78 -9.90 -7.71
CA THR A 139 4.60 -9.91 -8.92
C THR A 139 4.04 -10.84 -10.00
N ILE A 140 3.44 -11.98 -9.59
CA ILE A 140 2.84 -12.96 -10.50
C ILE A 140 1.54 -12.40 -11.10
N GLU A 141 0.67 -11.83 -10.29
CA GLU A 141 -0.54 -11.17 -10.76
C GLU A 141 -0.22 -10.01 -11.71
N LYS A 142 0.78 -9.18 -11.38
CA LYS A 142 1.25 -8.11 -12.27
C LYS A 142 1.73 -8.66 -13.62
N LYS A 143 2.49 -9.76 -13.61
CA LYS A 143 2.93 -10.43 -14.83
C LYS A 143 1.75 -10.90 -15.69
N GLU A 144 0.75 -11.54 -15.08
CA GLU A 144 -0.46 -11.97 -15.77
C GLU A 144 -1.29 -10.78 -16.31
N ILE A 145 -1.42 -9.70 -15.54
CA ILE A 145 -2.06 -8.45 -15.96
C ILE A 145 -1.36 -7.89 -17.19
N VAL A 146 -0.02 -7.85 -17.20
CA VAL A 146 0.76 -7.40 -18.36
C VAL A 146 0.45 -8.23 -19.59
N LYS A 147 0.53 -9.54 -19.47
CA LYS A 147 0.37 -10.46 -20.62
C LYS A 147 -1.04 -10.50 -21.19
N LYS A 148 -2.04 -10.58 -20.29
CA LYS A 148 -3.44 -10.80 -20.70
C LYS A 148 -4.17 -9.50 -21.03
N TYR A 149 -3.75 -8.38 -20.45
CA TYR A 149 -4.53 -7.13 -20.56
C TYR A 149 -3.71 -5.94 -21.07
N LEU A 150 -2.54 -5.65 -20.49
CA LEU A 150 -1.81 -4.42 -20.83
C LEU A 150 -1.19 -4.48 -22.22
N ILE A 151 -0.45 -5.53 -22.55
CA ILE A 151 0.18 -5.67 -23.87
C ILE A 151 -0.87 -5.70 -24.99
N PRO A 152 -1.93 -6.54 -24.96
CA PRO A 152 -2.94 -6.55 -26.00
C PRO A 152 -3.68 -5.21 -26.15
N LYS A 153 -4.00 -4.54 -25.02
CA LYS A 153 -4.61 -3.21 -25.04
C LYS A 153 -3.71 -2.18 -25.69
N LEU A 154 -2.45 -2.09 -25.26
CA LEU A 154 -1.49 -1.12 -25.78
C LEU A 154 -1.19 -1.36 -27.26
N PHE A 155 -1.05 -2.59 -27.71
CA PHE A 155 -0.85 -2.91 -29.12
C PHE A 155 -2.03 -2.47 -29.98
N LYS A 156 -3.27 -2.67 -29.49
CA LYS A 156 -4.48 -2.19 -30.16
C LYS A 156 -4.54 -0.66 -30.22
N ASP A 157 -4.26 0.01 -29.10
CA ASP A 157 -4.36 1.48 -28.98
C ASP A 157 -3.33 2.19 -29.87
N ILE A 158 -2.13 1.61 -30.01
CA ILE A 158 -1.02 2.16 -30.78
C ILE A 158 -1.05 1.66 -32.25
N LYS A 159 -2.04 0.81 -32.60
CA LYS A 159 -2.18 0.20 -33.94
C LYS A 159 -0.92 -0.54 -34.41
N ILE A 160 -0.20 -1.16 -33.46
CA ILE A 160 0.81 -2.14 -33.85
C ILE A 160 0.05 -3.28 -34.52
N ARG A 161 0.20 -3.40 -35.83
CA ARG A 161 -0.26 -4.58 -36.54
C ARG A 161 0.53 -5.77 -35.99
N ASP A 162 0.01 -7.01 -36.11
CA ASP A 162 0.56 -8.27 -35.57
C ASP A 162 2.05 -8.54 -35.94
N ASN A 163 2.89 -7.61 -35.62
CA ASN A 163 4.30 -7.60 -35.90
C ASN A 163 4.99 -8.34 -34.78
N ASN A 164 4.92 -9.62 -34.71
CA ASN A 164 5.76 -10.55 -33.93
C ASN A 164 6.65 -9.94 -32.82
N VAL A 165 6.26 -8.79 -32.25
CA VAL A 165 6.95 -8.15 -31.13
C VAL A 165 6.38 -8.70 -29.84
N SER A 166 7.23 -9.27 -29.02
CA SER A 166 6.84 -9.79 -27.71
C SER A 166 7.83 -9.37 -26.64
N ILE A 167 7.40 -9.41 -25.40
CA ILE A 167 8.25 -9.14 -24.23
C ILE A 167 8.39 -10.44 -23.46
N SER A 168 9.63 -10.89 -23.24
CA SER A 168 9.88 -12.13 -22.53
C SER A 168 9.41 -12.07 -21.08
N ASP A 169 9.00 -13.20 -20.52
CA ASP A 169 8.56 -13.31 -19.13
C ASP A 169 9.59 -12.77 -18.14
N LYS A 170 10.87 -13.02 -18.39
CA LYS A 170 11.97 -12.52 -17.57
C LYS A 170 12.10 -10.99 -17.68
N ALA A 171 11.93 -10.43 -18.88
CA ALA A 171 11.92 -8.97 -19.05
C ALA A 171 10.73 -8.33 -18.33
N ILE A 172 9.54 -8.92 -18.38
CA ILE A 172 8.37 -8.44 -17.63
C ILE A 172 8.67 -8.44 -16.12
N LEU A 173 9.22 -9.55 -15.60
CA LEU A 173 9.59 -9.63 -14.17
C LEU A 173 10.64 -8.56 -13.79
N LYS A 174 11.63 -8.35 -14.66
CA LYS A 174 12.64 -7.30 -14.45
C LYS A 174 12.02 -5.90 -14.47
N ILE A 175 11.07 -5.62 -15.36
CA ILE A 175 10.35 -4.34 -15.37
C ILE A 175 9.59 -4.14 -14.06
N ILE A 176 8.89 -5.16 -13.59
CA ILE A 176 8.12 -5.11 -12.35
C ILE A 176 9.04 -4.81 -11.15
N ASN A 177 10.17 -5.48 -11.08
CA ASN A 177 11.07 -5.37 -9.93
C ASN A 177 11.95 -4.11 -10.00
N ASP A 178 12.65 -3.88 -11.11
CA ASP A 178 13.76 -2.93 -11.17
C ASP A 178 13.34 -1.56 -11.75
N TYR A 179 12.18 -1.47 -12.40
CA TYR A 179 11.68 -0.23 -13.02
C TYR A 179 10.39 0.32 -12.43
N THR A 180 9.71 -0.44 -11.55
CA THR A 180 8.47 0.01 -10.89
C THR A 180 8.49 -0.27 -9.38
N LYS A 181 7.96 0.67 -8.59
CA LYS A 181 7.71 0.48 -7.14
C LYS A 181 6.31 0.98 -6.84
N GLU A 182 5.31 0.11 -6.98
CA GLU A 182 3.90 0.45 -6.80
C GLU A 182 3.07 -0.77 -6.36
N SER A 183 2.00 -0.54 -5.61
CA SER A 183 1.03 -1.57 -5.23
C SER A 183 0.15 -2.04 -6.38
N GLY A 184 -0.11 -1.18 -7.36
CA GLY A 184 -0.92 -1.42 -8.55
C GLY A 184 -0.11 -1.77 -9.80
N ALA A 185 -0.65 -1.37 -10.97
CA ALA A 185 -0.06 -1.61 -12.29
C ALA A 185 -0.01 -0.35 -13.19
N ARG A 186 -0.15 0.87 -12.62
CA ARG A 186 -0.19 2.11 -13.41
C ARG A 186 1.18 2.50 -13.95
N GLU A 187 2.22 2.46 -13.12
CA GLU A 187 3.58 2.72 -13.55
C GLU A 187 4.07 1.62 -14.48
N LEU A 188 3.71 0.37 -14.22
CA LEU A 188 3.98 -0.77 -15.07
C LEU A 188 3.38 -0.60 -16.47
N GLU A 189 2.11 -0.16 -16.57
CA GLU A 189 1.47 0.19 -17.85
C GLU A 189 2.26 1.28 -18.57
N ARG A 190 2.74 2.29 -17.84
CA ARG A 190 3.54 3.40 -18.38
C ARG A 190 4.89 2.92 -18.93
N GLN A 191 5.60 2.04 -18.21
CA GLN A 191 6.87 1.49 -18.68
C GLN A 191 6.68 0.65 -19.94
N ILE A 192 5.66 -0.22 -19.98
CA ILE A 192 5.36 -1.04 -21.16
C ILE A 192 4.95 -0.17 -22.34
N SER A 193 4.11 0.86 -22.12
CA SER A 193 3.75 1.84 -23.15
C SER A 193 4.97 2.56 -23.71
N THR A 194 5.97 2.86 -22.87
CA THR A 194 7.23 3.46 -23.34
C THR A 194 8.01 2.51 -24.24
N ILE A 195 8.09 1.23 -23.89
CA ILE A 195 8.70 0.21 -24.73
C ILE A 195 7.97 0.13 -26.08
N CYS A 196 6.65 0.00 -26.07
CA CYS A 196 5.84 -0.09 -27.29
C CYS A 196 6.06 1.10 -28.22
N ARG A 197 6.06 2.32 -27.65
CA ARG A 197 6.33 3.54 -28.45
C ARG A 197 7.71 3.55 -29.08
N LYS A 198 8.76 3.17 -28.34
CA LYS A 198 10.13 3.12 -28.86
C LYS A 198 10.31 2.02 -29.93
N VAL A 199 9.60 0.91 -29.78
CA VAL A 199 9.57 -0.15 -30.81
C VAL A 199 9.05 0.39 -32.13
N ILE A 200 7.96 1.16 -32.11
CA ILE A 200 7.39 1.76 -33.30
C ILE A 200 8.30 2.84 -33.89
N CYS A 201 8.75 3.78 -33.05
CA CYS A 201 9.63 4.87 -33.50
C CYS A 201 10.94 4.38 -34.15
N ASN A 202 11.41 3.23 -33.75
CA ASN A 202 12.65 2.63 -34.29
C ASN A 202 12.38 1.56 -35.37
N GLU A 203 11.12 1.42 -35.81
CA GLU A 203 10.70 0.46 -36.84
C GLU A 203 11.20 -0.98 -36.56
N ILE A 204 11.14 -1.38 -35.27
CA ILE A 204 11.61 -2.71 -34.85
C ILE A 204 10.46 -3.73 -35.05
N TYR A 205 10.72 -4.74 -35.84
CA TYR A 205 9.77 -5.81 -36.14
C TYR A 205 10.40 -7.17 -35.81
N ASP A 206 9.55 -8.21 -35.69
CA ASP A 206 9.96 -9.60 -35.48
C ASP A 206 10.99 -9.81 -34.36
N THR A 207 10.75 -9.21 -33.20
CA THR A 207 11.71 -9.25 -32.09
C THR A 207 11.08 -9.66 -30.76
N ILE A 208 11.91 -10.35 -29.94
CA ILE A 208 11.57 -10.63 -28.54
C ILE A 208 12.44 -9.74 -27.64
N ILE A 209 11.82 -8.84 -26.94
CA ILE A 209 12.49 -7.95 -25.99
C ILE A 209 12.89 -8.76 -24.76
N LYS A 210 14.19 -8.86 -24.52
CA LYS A 210 14.79 -9.59 -23.40
C LYS A 210 15.25 -8.62 -22.30
N GLU A 211 15.61 -9.15 -21.14
CA GLU A 211 16.08 -8.37 -19.98
C GLU A 211 17.23 -7.41 -20.32
N LYS A 212 18.19 -7.88 -21.12
CA LYS A 212 19.37 -7.11 -21.56
C LYS A 212 19.04 -5.94 -22.49
N ASP A 213 17.87 -5.94 -23.08
CA ASP A 213 17.43 -4.91 -24.03
C ASP A 213 16.70 -3.76 -23.30
N LEU A 214 16.32 -3.96 -22.05
CA LEU A 214 15.51 -2.99 -21.30
C LEU A 214 16.19 -1.63 -21.14
N ASP A 215 17.50 -1.60 -20.97
CA ASP A 215 18.27 -0.35 -20.84
C ASP A 215 18.12 0.55 -22.07
N LYS A 216 17.99 -0.03 -23.28
CA LYS A 216 17.77 0.72 -24.52
C LYS A 216 16.40 1.40 -24.52
N TYR A 217 15.39 0.76 -23.92
CA TYR A 217 14.00 1.24 -23.92
C TYR A 217 13.67 2.10 -22.72
N LEU A 218 14.14 1.73 -21.53
CA LEU A 218 13.73 2.34 -20.25
C LEU A 218 14.84 3.15 -19.58
N GLY A 219 16.09 3.01 -20.05
CA GLY A 219 17.27 3.56 -19.40
C GLY A 219 17.72 2.69 -18.23
N LYS A 220 18.55 3.24 -17.36
CA LYS A 220 19.08 2.52 -16.19
C LYS A 220 17.96 2.11 -15.23
N GLU A 221 18.18 1.00 -14.54
CA GLU A 221 17.33 0.52 -13.46
C GLU A 221 17.10 1.62 -12.43
N LYS A 222 15.86 1.75 -11.96
CA LYS A 222 15.46 2.79 -11.00
C LYS A 222 15.53 2.29 -9.57
N TYR A 223 15.28 1.00 -9.38
CA TYR A 223 15.19 0.37 -8.07
C TYR A 223 16.19 -0.78 -8.04
N TYR A 224 17.10 -0.68 -7.11
CA TYR A 224 18.04 -1.76 -6.83
C TYR A 224 17.44 -2.54 -5.66
N HIS A 225 17.08 -3.79 -5.89
CA HIS A 225 16.84 -4.67 -4.77
C HIS A 225 18.19 -4.90 -4.11
N SER A 226 18.41 -4.36 -2.93
CA SER A 226 19.51 -4.80 -2.10
C SER A 226 19.33 -6.30 -1.94
N VAL A 227 20.22 -7.08 -2.52
CA VAL A 227 20.32 -8.51 -2.25
C VAL A 227 20.32 -8.59 -0.74
N ASN A 228 19.43 -9.44 -0.18
CA ASN A 228 19.36 -9.59 1.28
C ASN A 228 20.73 -10.08 1.74
N GLU A 229 21.61 -9.09 2.02
CA GLU A 229 22.97 -9.36 2.45
C GLU A 229 22.93 -10.08 3.79
N LYS A 230 23.74 -11.11 3.93
CA LYS A 230 23.84 -11.82 5.20
C LYS A 230 24.26 -10.84 6.30
N ASN A 231 23.50 -10.81 7.39
CA ASN A 231 23.91 -10.08 8.55
C ASN A 231 25.22 -10.68 9.09
N THR A 232 26.25 -9.87 9.15
CA THR A 232 27.56 -10.28 9.65
C THR A 232 27.85 -9.73 11.05
N LYS A 233 26.95 -8.87 11.55
CA LYS A 233 27.09 -8.19 12.84
C LYS A 233 25.80 -8.30 13.64
N SER A 234 25.93 -8.33 14.95
CA SER A 234 24.82 -8.18 15.89
C SER A 234 24.19 -6.79 15.81
N GLY A 235 22.97 -6.63 16.30
CA GLY A 235 22.25 -5.36 16.28
C GLY A 235 21.54 -5.02 14.98
N ILE A 236 21.43 -5.95 14.05
CA ILE A 236 20.74 -5.76 12.75
C ILE A 236 19.64 -6.81 12.60
N VAL A 237 18.39 -6.35 12.38
CA VAL A 237 17.21 -7.21 12.22
C VAL A 237 16.33 -6.69 11.09
N ASN A 238 15.75 -7.58 10.29
CA ASN A 238 14.77 -7.23 9.27
C ASN A 238 13.36 -7.14 9.87
N ALA A 239 12.69 -6.02 9.62
CA ALA A 239 11.27 -5.82 9.84
C ALA A 239 10.53 -5.85 8.51
N VAL A 240 9.26 -6.23 8.50
CA VAL A 240 8.38 -6.04 7.35
C VAL A 240 7.38 -4.94 7.63
N ALA A 241 7.32 -3.98 6.73
CA ALA A 241 6.45 -2.81 6.82
C ALA A 241 5.45 -2.76 5.67
N TYR A 242 4.39 -2.00 5.86
CA TYR A 242 3.44 -1.62 4.82
C TYR A 242 3.57 -0.13 4.52
N THR A 243 3.61 0.21 3.24
CA THR A 243 3.66 1.58 2.75
C THR A 243 2.57 1.81 1.68
N PRO A 244 2.25 3.05 1.32
CA PRO A 244 1.32 3.32 0.20
C PRO A 244 1.74 2.69 -1.14
N TYR A 245 3.00 2.31 -1.25
CA TYR A 245 3.56 1.67 -2.46
C TYR A 245 3.55 0.14 -2.40
N GLY A 246 3.18 -0.43 -1.26
CA GLY A 246 3.15 -1.88 -1.00
C GLY A 246 3.96 -2.27 0.21
N GLY A 247 4.24 -3.57 0.36
CA GLY A 247 5.09 -4.07 1.42
C GLY A 247 6.57 -3.79 1.17
N GLU A 248 7.33 -3.62 2.24
CA GLU A 248 8.78 -3.38 2.21
C GLU A 248 9.49 -4.11 3.33
N VAL A 249 10.72 -4.54 3.09
CA VAL A 249 11.62 -5.07 4.14
C VAL A 249 12.52 -3.92 4.58
N LEU A 250 12.45 -3.60 5.86
CA LEU A 250 13.25 -2.55 6.49
C LEU A 250 14.28 -3.17 7.42
N LYS A 251 15.53 -2.71 7.35
CA LYS A 251 16.54 -3.08 8.33
C LYS A 251 16.47 -2.13 9.51
N VAL A 252 16.40 -2.70 10.71
CA VAL A 252 16.55 -2.01 11.99
C VAL A 252 17.98 -2.25 12.44
N SER A 253 18.76 -1.19 12.55
CA SER A 253 20.15 -1.23 12.99
C SER A 253 20.30 -0.50 14.31
N VAL A 254 20.98 -1.11 15.27
CA VAL A 254 21.21 -0.53 16.58
C VAL A 254 22.71 -0.52 16.86
N ALA A 255 23.18 0.59 17.41
CA ALA A 255 24.53 0.73 17.96
C ALA A 255 24.46 1.34 19.36
N TYR A 256 25.43 1.07 20.22
CA TYR A 256 25.60 1.79 21.47
C TYR A 256 27.04 2.23 21.64
N TYR A 257 27.25 3.29 22.40
CA TYR A 257 28.55 3.86 22.72
C TYR A 257 28.47 4.53 24.11
N LYS A 258 29.61 4.73 24.75
CA LYS A 258 29.67 5.35 26.08
C LYS A 258 28.95 6.70 26.10
N GLY A 259 28.03 6.87 27.04
CA GLY A 259 27.16 8.04 27.11
C GLY A 259 26.46 8.19 28.46
N LYS A 260 25.25 8.71 28.46
CA LYS A 260 24.46 9.01 29.68
C LYS A 260 23.08 8.32 29.68
N GLY A 261 22.86 7.34 28.81
CA GLY A 261 21.61 6.62 28.69
C GLY A 261 20.60 7.27 27.72
N GLU A 262 21.08 8.15 26.85
CA GLU A 262 20.22 8.78 25.82
C GLU A 262 19.90 7.82 24.67
N VAL A 263 18.75 8.06 23.99
CA VAL A 263 18.33 7.29 22.83
C VAL A 263 18.24 8.21 21.63
N LEU A 264 19.15 8.04 20.68
CA LEU A 264 19.15 8.75 19.40
C LEU A 264 18.37 7.96 18.37
N LEU A 265 17.45 8.62 17.67
CA LEU A 265 16.58 8.01 16.67
C LEU A 265 16.79 8.65 15.30
N THR A 266 17.01 7.83 14.27
CA THR A 266 17.18 8.30 12.87
C THR A 266 16.46 7.38 11.90
N GLY A 267 16.18 7.87 10.67
CA GLY A 267 15.51 7.11 9.62
C GLY A 267 14.15 7.69 9.18
N SER A 268 13.93 9.00 9.36
CA SER A 268 12.68 9.71 8.98
C SER A 268 11.44 9.13 9.68
N LEU A 269 11.50 9.05 11.03
CA LEU A 269 10.51 8.39 11.87
C LEU A 269 9.39 9.35 12.29
N GLY A 270 8.13 8.92 12.09
CA GLY A 270 6.97 9.58 12.64
C GLY A 270 6.83 9.37 14.16
N ASP A 271 5.85 10.02 14.76
CA ASP A 271 5.72 10.05 16.22
C ASP A 271 5.26 8.70 16.80
N ILE A 272 4.40 7.97 16.10
CA ILE A 272 3.98 6.62 16.51
C ILE A 272 5.18 5.65 16.54
N MET A 273 6.08 5.75 15.55
CA MET A 273 7.28 4.92 15.50
C MET A 273 8.24 5.27 16.66
N LYS A 274 8.42 6.55 16.98
CA LYS A 274 9.24 7.00 18.12
C LYS A 274 8.68 6.48 19.44
N GLU A 275 7.35 6.52 19.61
CA GLU A 275 6.68 5.94 20.77
C GLU A 275 6.91 4.43 20.86
N SER A 276 6.77 3.70 19.76
CA SER A 276 7.04 2.26 19.69
C SER A 276 8.47 1.92 20.13
N ILE A 277 9.46 2.72 19.71
CA ILE A 277 10.86 2.54 20.13
C ILE A 277 11.01 2.78 21.65
N ASN A 278 10.37 3.80 22.20
CA ASN A 278 10.41 4.08 23.64
C ASN A 278 9.75 2.94 24.45
N ILE A 279 8.66 2.36 23.97
CA ILE A 279 8.02 1.18 24.55
C ILE A 279 8.98 -0.02 24.53
N ALA A 280 9.63 -0.28 23.40
CA ALA A 280 10.60 -1.35 23.24
C ALA A 280 11.77 -1.22 24.21
N MET A 281 12.35 -0.02 24.33
CA MET A 281 13.42 0.27 25.31
C MET A 281 12.96 0.07 26.74
N SER A 282 11.76 0.54 27.09
CA SER A 282 11.19 0.40 28.42
C SER A 282 10.93 -1.07 28.78
N TYR A 283 10.43 -1.85 27.81
CA TYR A 283 10.22 -3.28 27.99
C TYR A 283 11.52 -4.03 28.28
N ILE A 284 12.60 -3.75 27.55
CA ILE A 284 13.91 -4.39 27.78
C ILE A 284 14.46 -3.97 29.14
N LYS A 285 14.46 -2.68 29.48
CA LYS A 285 14.94 -2.15 30.75
C LYS A 285 14.22 -2.78 31.95
N SER A 286 12.90 -2.91 31.88
CA SER A 286 12.07 -3.49 32.94
C SER A 286 12.20 -5.02 33.08
N ASN A 287 12.73 -5.69 32.06
CA ASN A 287 12.98 -7.13 32.06
C ASN A 287 14.46 -7.50 31.87
N SER A 288 15.38 -6.59 32.22
CA SER A 288 16.81 -6.78 32.03
C SER A 288 17.32 -8.07 32.66
N GLU A 289 16.85 -8.41 33.86
CA GLU A 289 17.17 -9.67 34.58
C GLU A 289 16.74 -10.91 33.79
N LYS A 290 15.53 -10.89 33.19
CA LYS A 290 15.03 -12.02 32.36
C LYS A 290 15.86 -12.25 31.12
N PHE A 291 16.44 -11.17 30.60
CA PHE A 291 17.27 -11.21 29.39
C PHE A 291 18.75 -11.37 29.73
N ASP A 292 19.11 -11.49 31.03
CA ASP A 292 20.48 -11.58 31.48
C ASP A 292 21.34 -10.42 30.96
N ILE A 293 20.87 -9.19 31.19
CA ILE A 293 21.49 -7.93 30.75
C ILE A 293 21.77 -7.07 31.99
N ASP A 294 23.01 -6.59 32.16
CA ASP A 294 23.32 -5.63 33.18
C ASP A 294 22.63 -4.28 32.92
N TYR A 295 21.79 -3.86 33.87
CA TYR A 295 21.05 -2.59 33.79
C TYR A 295 21.97 -1.37 33.64
N LYS A 296 23.21 -1.44 34.14
CA LYS A 296 24.21 -0.36 33.98
C LYS A 296 24.49 -0.02 32.52
N LEU A 297 24.40 -0.99 31.62
CA LEU A 297 24.59 -0.73 30.20
C LEU A 297 23.65 0.37 29.68
N PHE A 298 22.42 0.46 30.22
CA PHE A 298 21.47 1.50 29.83
C PHE A 298 21.70 2.86 30.51
N GLN A 299 22.52 2.91 31.53
CA GLN A 299 22.86 4.15 32.25
C GLN A 299 24.16 4.77 31.73
N GLU A 300 25.10 3.94 31.32
CA GLU A 300 26.46 4.34 30.95
C GLU A 300 26.68 4.45 29.44
N ASN A 301 25.67 4.06 28.64
CA ASN A 301 25.78 4.11 27.19
C ASN A 301 24.55 4.77 26.56
N ASP A 302 24.78 5.52 25.49
CA ASP A 302 23.75 6.03 24.59
C ASP A 302 23.47 5.00 23.51
N PHE A 303 22.20 4.89 23.12
CA PHE A 303 21.75 3.96 22.09
C PHE A 303 21.35 4.73 20.85
N HIS A 304 21.85 4.33 19.70
CA HIS A 304 21.43 4.87 18.42
C HIS A 304 20.65 3.80 17.66
N ILE A 305 19.36 4.07 17.42
CA ILE A 305 18.47 3.19 16.66
C ILE A 305 18.20 3.85 15.31
N HIS A 306 18.53 3.14 14.26
CA HIS A 306 18.38 3.61 12.88
C HIS A 306 17.50 2.65 12.07
N LEU A 307 16.47 3.17 11.43
CA LEU A 307 15.72 2.44 10.40
C LEU A 307 16.26 2.86 9.03
N GLU A 308 16.81 1.90 8.29
CA GLU A 308 17.41 2.16 6.97
C GLU A 308 16.36 2.72 5.99
N ASP A 309 16.84 3.28 4.85
CA ASP A 309 16.03 4.00 3.85
C ASP A 309 15.39 5.29 4.39
N GLY A 310 16.22 6.22 4.85
CA GLY A 310 15.80 7.52 5.42
C GLY A 310 15.05 8.45 4.46
N ALA A 311 15.03 8.17 3.16
CA ALA A 311 14.30 8.95 2.17
C ALA A 311 12.78 8.76 2.23
N THR A 312 12.32 7.64 2.77
CA THR A 312 10.89 7.31 2.91
C THR A 312 10.45 7.54 4.35
N PRO A 313 9.47 8.43 4.63
CA PRO A 313 8.89 8.57 5.95
C PRO A 313 8.28 7.25 6.45
N LYS A 314 8.57 6.91 7.71
CA LYS A 314 8.11 5.67 8.35
C LYS A 314 7.34 6.00 9.61
N ASP A 315 6.14 5.48 9.71
CA ASP A 315 5.32 5.62 10.91
C ASP A 315 4.52 4.35 11.18
N GLY A 316 4.20 4.12 12.45
CA GLY A 316 3.42 2.97 12.89
C GLY A 316 4.14 2.08 13.90
N PRO A 317 3.39 1.32 14.72
CA PRO A 317 3.92 0.56 15.84
C PRO A 317 4.42 -0.85 15.43
N SER A 318 4.22 -1.28 14.19
CA SER A 318 4.38 -2.68 13.76
C SER A 318 5.83 -3.19 13.70
N ALA A 319 6.83 -2.32 13.88
CA ALA A 319 8.25 -2.71 13.96
C ALA A 319 8.71 -3.02 15.40
N GLY A 320 7.84 -2.93 16.39
CA GLY A 320 8.18 -3.05 17.81
C GLY A 320 8.99 -4.30 18.16
N ILE A 321 8.55 -5.48 17.70
CA ILE A 321 9.28 -6.72 17.95
C ILE A 321 10.65 -6.77 17.28
N ALA A 322 10.80 -6.17 16.08
CA ALA A 322 12.07 -6.10 15.38
C ALA A 322 13.07 -5.17 16.12
N ILE A 323 12.57 -4.07 16.67
CA ILE A 323 13.35 -3.12 17.46
C ILE A 323 13.87 -3.80 18.72
N VAL A 324 13.00 -4.47 19.50
CA VAL A 324 13.42 -5.22 20.69
C VAL A 324 14.47 -6.27 20.33
N THR A 325 14.23 -7.03 19.26
CA THR A 325 15.16 -8.08 18.81
C THR A 325 16.51 -7.51 18.39
N SER A 326 16.52 -6.35 17.70
CA SER A 326 17.76 -5.71 17.27
C SER A 326 18.58 -5.22 18.47
N ILE A 327 17.95 -4.63 19.48
CA ILE A 327 18.61 -4.20 20.72
C ILE A 327 19.18 -5.41 21.47
N LEU A 328 18.37 -6.47 21.66
CA LEU A 328 18.82 -7.68 22.36
C LEU A 328 19.92 -8.42 21.58
N SER A 329 19.82 -8.47 20.23
CA SER A 329 20.88 -8.99 19.37
C SER A 329 22.21 -8.32 19.63
N LEU A 330 22.21 -6.98 19.73
CA LEU A 330 23.41 -6.19 20.02
C LEU A 330 23.94 -6.46 21.43
N LEU A 331 23.08 -6.41 22.45
CA LEU A 331 23.48 -6.56 23.87
C LEU A 331 23.97 -7.98 24.20
N LYS A 332 23.50 -8.99 23.47
CA LYS A 332 23.91 -10.39 23.60
C LYS A 332 24.97 -10.83 22.59
N ASP A 333 25.44 -9.92 21.75
CA ASP A 333 26.36 -10.19 20.64
C ASP A 333 25.92 -11.41 19.79
N CYS A 334 24.63 -11.49 19.49
CA CYS A 334 24.04 -12.57 18.75
C CYS A 334 23.58 -12.09 17.37
N VAL A 335 24.20 -12.59 16.30
CA VAL A 335 23.83 -12.26 14.92
C VAL A 335 22.51 -12.95 14.56
N ILE A 336 21.52 -12.18 14.14
CA ILE A 336 20.24 -12.69 13.64
C ILE A 336 20.33 -12.95 12.13
N ASP A 337 19.86 -14.13 11.71
CA ASP A 337 19.88 -14.51 10.29
C ASP A 337 19.05 -13.53 9.45
N SER A 338 19.63 -13.00 8.38
CA SER A 338 18.97 -12.10 7.45
C SER A 338 17.75 -12.71 6.74
N ASN A 339 17.63 -14.05 6.71
CA ASN A 339 16.45 -14.74 6.18
C ASN A 339 15.25 -14.71 7.14
N ILE A 340 15.41 -14.13 8.33
CA ILE A 340 14.36 -13.95 9.33
C ILE A 340 13.90 -12.50 9.31
N SER A 341 12.60 -12.33 9.37
CA SER A 341 11.97 -11.01 9.55
C SER A 341 10.81 -11.12 10.54
N MET A 342 10.31 -9.98 10.95
CA MET A 342 9.22 -9.95 11.92
C MET A 342 8.37 -8.69 11.81
N THR A 343 7.13 -8.80 12.27
CA THR A 343 6.21 -7.66 12.43
C THR A 343 5.30 -7.91 13.62
N GLY A 344 5.05 -6.88 14.40
CA GLY A 344 4.19 -6.93 15.58
C GLY A 344 4.39 -5.67 16.41
N GLU A 345 3.31 -5.13 16.93
CA GLU A 345 3.36 -4.10 17.96
C GLU A 345 3.66 -4.74 19.30
N ILE A 346 4.55 -4.14 20.08
CA ILE A 346 4.89 -4.64 21.41
C ILE A 346 4.33 -3.72 22.50
N THR A 347 3.80 -4.33 23.57
CA THR A 347 3.36 -3.59 24.76
C THR A 347 4.47 -3.54 25.81
N LEU A 348 4.33 -2.67 26.81
CA LEU A 348 5.24 -2.59 27.97
C LEU A 348 5.40 -3.90 28.76
N ARG A 349 4.49 -4.85 28.58
CA ARG A 349 4.50 -6.17 29.24
C ARG A 349 4.98 -7.30 28.33
N GLY A 350 5.36 -7.00 27.07
CA GLY A 350 5.86 -7.99 26.12
C GLY A 350 4.79 -8.67 25.28
N LYS A 351 3.49 -8.41 25.52
CA LYS A 351 2.43 -8.91 24.66
C LYS A 351 2.59 -8.32 23.26
N ILE A 352 2.41 -9.16 22.23
CA ILE A 352 2.48 -8.75 20.83
C ILE A 352 1.03 -8.55 20.33
N LEU A 353 0.76 -7.38 19.76
CA LEU A 353 -0.54 -6.99 19.24
C LEU A 353 -0.60 -7.12 17.71
N PRO A 354 -1.81 -7.33 17.14
CA PRO A 354 -2.01 -7.52 15.72
C PRO A 354 -1.64 -6.28 14.92
N VAL A 355 -1.30 -6.49 13.64
CA VAL A 355 -0.85 -5.44 12.71
C VAL A 355 -1.63 -5.49 11.41
N GLY A 356 -1.76 -4.34 10.74
CA GLY A 356 -2.37 -4.24 9.42
C GLY A 356 -1.40 -4.56 8.27
N GLY A 357 -1.97 -4.80 7.06
CA GLY A 357 -1.21 -4.97 5.83
C GLY A 357 -0.37 -6.24 5.77
N LEU A 358 -0.84 -7.33 6.41
CA LEU A 358 -0.07 -8.57 6.49
C LEU A 358 0.20 -9.20 5.12
N LYS A 359 -0.75 -9.12 4.20
CA LYS A 359 -0.59 -9.63 2.83
C LYS A 359 0.58 -8.97 2.13
N GLU A 360 0.64 -7.64 2.13
CA GLU A 360 1.69 -6.86 1.50
C GLU A 360 3.06 -7.13 2.17
N LYS A 361 3.08 -7.23 3.49
CA LYS A 361 4.27 -7.55 4.29
C LYS A 361 4.86 -8.91 3.90
N LEU A 362 4.03 -9.94 3.78
CA LEU A 362 4.48 -11.28 3.40
C LEU A 362 4.86 -11.38 1.91
N ILE A 363 4.20 -10.63 1.03
CA ILE A 363 4.62 -10.50 -0.36
C ILE A 363 6.03 -9.88 -0.41
N ALA A 364 6.29 -8.79 0.31
CA ALA A 364 7.61 -8.17 0.37
C ALA A 364 8.68 -9.13 0.93
N ALA A 365 8.35 -9.87 1.99
CA ALA A 365 9.23 -10.89 2.53
C ALA A 365 9.60 -11.96 1.46
N SER A 366 8.60 -12.45 0.71
CA SER A 366 8.80 -13.43 -0.37
C SER A 366 9.69 -12.90 -1.51
N VAL A 367 9.50 -11.64 -1.91
CA VAL A 367 10.30 -11.00 -2.98
C VAL A 367 11.75 -10.80 -2.53
N ASN A 368 11.97 -10.45 -1.27
CA ASN A 368 13.30 -10.22 -0.69
C ASN A 368 13.97 -11.51 -0.16
N ASN A 369 13.46 -12.69 -0.53
CA ASN A 369 14.00 -13.99 -0.14
C ASN A 369 14.03 -14.25 1.38
N ILE A 370 13.21 -13.58 2.16
CA ILE A 370 12.99 -13.91 3.56
C ILE A 370 12.35 -15.30 3.63
N LYS A 371 12.88 -16.16 4.49
CA LYS A 371 12.42 -17.54 4.64
C LYS A 371 11.42 -17.71 5.78
N LYS A 372 11.58 -16.92 6.85
CA LYS A 372 10.75 -17.00 8.05
C LYS A 372 10.30 -15.62 8.51
N VAL A 373 9.02 -15.50 8.85
CA VAL A 373 8.45 -14.26 9.39
C VAL A 373 7.70 -14.56 10.69
N PHE A 374 8.05 -13.85 11.77
CA PHE A 374 7.27 -13.86 13.01
C PHE A 374 6.13 -12.86 12.91
N ILE A 375 4.91 -13.29 13.21
CA ILE A 375 3.70 -12.48 13.18
C ILE A 375 2.84 -12.71 14.42
N PRO A 376 2.01 -11.73 14.82
CA PRO A 376 1.09 -11.91 15.94
C PRO A 376 0.08 -13.03 15.66
N ILE A 377 -0.25 -13.81 16.70
CA ILE A 377 -1.22 -14.92 16.58
C ILE A 377 -2.61 -14.43 16.18
N GLU A 378 -2.99 -13.23 16.58
CA GLU A 378 -4.28 -12.63 16.26
C GLU A 378 -4.44 -12.35 14.75
N ASN A 379 -3.34 -12.24 13.99
CA ASN A 379 -3.36 -12.13 12.53
C ASN A 379 -3.52 -13.49 11.80
N LYS A 380 -3.83 -14.59 12.50
CA LYS A 380 -3.94 -15.91 11.88
C LYS A 380 -4.98 -15.96 10.74
N ASN A 381 -6.10 -15.29 10.91
CA ASN A 381 -7.17 -15.26 9.91
C ASN A 381 -6.76 -14.53 8.63
N ASP A 382 -5.88 -13.51 8.74
CA ASP A 382 -5.40 -12.74 7.58
C ASP A 382 -4.57 -13.61 6.62
N LEU A 383 -4.10 -14.78 7.07
CA LEU A 383 -3.41 -15.72 6.18
C LEU A 383 -4.29 -16.29 5.07
N GLU A 384 -5.60 -16.30 5.23
CA GLU A 384 -6.51 -16.85 4.21
C GLU A 384 -6.39 -16.08 2.90
N ASP A 385 -6.20 -14.77 2.98
CA ASP A 385 -6.09 -13.85 1.83
C ASP A 385 -4.71 -13.84 1.16
N ILE A 386 -3.75 -14.60 1.70
CA ILE A 386 -2.39 -14.62 1.17
C ILE A 386 -2.26 -15.65 0.04
N PRO A 387 -1.69 -15.26 -1.11
CA PRO A 387 -1.47 -16.15 -2.24
C PRO A 387 -0.66 -17.40 -1.87
N LYS A 388 -1.07 -18.55 -2.42
CA LYS A 388 -0.39 -19.85 -2.16
C LYS A 388 1.11 -19.81 -2.45
N GLU A 389 1.52 -19.07 -3.47
CA GLU A 389 2.92 -18.94 -3.86
C GLU A 389 3.77 -18.24 -2.80
N VAL A 390 3.20 -17.27 -2.08
CA VAL A 390 3.85 -16.60 -0.95
C VAL A 390 3.93 -17.55 0.24
N LYS A 391 2.82 -18.25 0.56
CA LYS A 391 2.78 -19.26 1.63
C LYS A 391 3.80 -20.39 1.45
N ASN A 392 4.09 -20.76 0.20
CA ASN A 392 5.07 -21.80 -0.11
C ASN A 392 6.53 -21.34 0.03
N LYS A 393 6.79 -20.03 -0.01
CA LYS A 393 8.13 -19.45 0.05
C LYS A 393 8.52 -18.95 1.43
N VAL A 394 7.53 -18.52 2.23
CA VAL A 394 7.73 -17.86 3.51
C VAL A 394 7.06 -18.71 4.59
N GLU A 395 7.86 -19.21 5.50
CA GLU A 395 7.38 -19.88 6.72
C GLU A 395 6.90 -18.80 7.71
N VAL A 396 5.66 -18.93 8.14
CA VAL A 396 5.06 -18.03 9.13
C VAL A 396 5.10 -18.68 10.50
N THR A 397 5.66 -17.98 11.48
CA THR A 397 5.68 -18.39 12.89
C THR A 397 4.82 -17.43 13.71
N PHE A 398 3.79 -17.98 14.34
CA PHE A 398 2.89 -17.20 15.20
C PHE A 398 3.51 -16.98 16.58
N VAL A 399 3.39 -15.75 17.09
CA VAL A 399 3.87 -15.35 18.40
C VAL A 399 2.79 -14.59 19.16
N ARG A 400 2.73 -14.80 20.47
CA ARG A 400 1.77 -14.13 21.35
C ARG A 400 2.45 -13.17 22.30
N ASP A 401 3.65 -13.54 22.74
CA ASP A 401 4.51 -12.74 23.61
C ASP A 401 5.92 -12.64 23.02
N TYR A 402 6.65 -11.60 23.36
CA TYR A 402 8.02 -11.44 22.87
C TYR A 402 8.96 -12.58 23.32
N LEU A 403 8.67 -13.21 24.43
CA LEU A 403 9.46 -14.37 24.90
C LEU A 403 9.43 -15.53 23.90
N ASP A 404 8.34 -15.69 23.11
CA ASP A 404 8.28 -16.69 22.05
C ASP A 404 9.38 -16.47 20.99
N VAL A 405 9.58 -15.19 20.60
CA VAL A 405 10.65 -14.77 19.68
C VAL A 405 12.02 -14.95 20.32
N TYR A 406 12.14 -14.52 21.59
CA TYR A 406 13.39 -14.56 22.33
C TYR A 406 13.93 -15.99 22.45
N TYR A 407 13.13 -16.92 22.93
CA TYR A 407 13.56 -18.32 23.09
C TYR A 407 13.90 -18.98 21.75
N TYR A 408 13.18 -18.63 20.69
CA TYR A 408 13.50 -19.14 19.36
C TYR A 408 14.85 -18.65 18.84
N LEU A 409 15.16 -17.36 19.00
CA LEU A 409 16.34 -16.75 18.40
C LEU A 409 17.61 -16.87 19.25
N PHE A 410 17.47 -16.79 20.57
CA PHE A 410 18.62 -16.69 21.48
C PHE A 410 18.93 -17.97 22.26
N ASN A 411 17.94 -18.86 22.48
CA ASN A 411 18.15 -20.11 23.20
C ASN A 411 18.35 -21.33 22.30
N SER A 412 18.19 -21.21 20.99
CA SER A 412 18.39 -22.32 20.03
C SER A 412 19.87 -22.73 19.83
N LYS A 413 20.84 -22.11 20.53
CA LYS A 413 22.26 -22.48 20.47
C LYS A 413 22.66 -23.58 21.48
N GLU A 414 21.73 -24.10 22.27
CA GLU A 414 21.99 -25.24 23.20
C GLU A 414 21.45 -26.61 22.68
N LYS A 415 21.22 -26.72 21.34
CA LYS A 415 20.90 -28.02 20.74
C LYS A 415 21.87 -28.39 19.63
#